data_3783834580894fea547db1d5b42abd8b
#
_entry.id   3783834580894fea547db1d5b42abd8b
#
_cell.length_a   1.000
_cell.length_b   1.000
_cell.length_c   1.000
_cell.angle_alpha   90.00
_cell.angle_beta   90.00
_cell.angle_gamma   90.00
#
_symmetry.space_group_name_H-M   'P 1'
#
loop_
_entity.id
_entity.type
_entity.pdbx_description
1 polymer ?
#
loop_
_entity_poly.entity_id
_entity_poly.type
_entity_poly.pdbx_seq_one_letter_code
_entity_poly.pdbx_strand_id
1 'polypeptide(L)'
;MKNIINLFKHDLSNIRKSVIGLIVMVGLVIVPVLYAWFNIAGSWDPYGNTGNIKVAVANSDEGYTSDLIPIKINMGDNVTSALRANDALDWVFVDEDAAIEGVKSGEYYAAVVIPQEFSADMMTLFSTEVKHSEIIYYENQKANAI
;
A
#
# COMPACT_ATOMS: atom_id res chain seq x y z
N MET A 1 28.16 -21.13 43.84
CA MET A 1 27.58 -19.84 43.39
C MET A 1 28.45 -18.62 43.70
N LYS A 2 29.02 -18.47 44.91
CA LYS A 2 29.89 -17.33 45.28
C LYS A 2 31.09 -17.16 44.35
N ASN A 3 31.74 -18.22 43.89
CA ASN A 3 32.90 -18.16 42.99
C ASN A 3 32.55 -17.66 41.58
N ILE A 4 31.37 -17.99 41.07
CA ILE A 4 30.89 -17.51 39.74
C ILE A 4 30.64 -16.01 39.79
N ILE A 5 30.01 -15.53 40.85
CA ILE A 5 29.73 -14.10 41.04
C ILE A 5 31.04 -13.30 41.20
N ASN A 6 32.01 -13.85 41.93
CA ASN A 6 33.30 -13.20 42.10
C ASN A 6 34.08 -13.13 40.77
N LEU A 7 34.06 -14.21 39.99
CA LEU A 7 34.67 -14.25 38.64
C LEU A 7 34.02 -13.22 37.72
N PHE A 8 32.70 -13.18 37.67
CA PHE A 8 31.97 -12.20 36.90
C PHE A 8 32.31 -10.74 37.26
N LYS A 9 32.38 -10.43 38.57
CA LYS A 9 32.77 -9.09 39.04
C LYS A 9 34.19 -8.74 38.65
N HIS A 10 35.09 -9.71 38.72
CA HIS A 10 36.51 -9.52 38.36
C HIS A 10 36.62 -9.23 36.84
N ASP A 11 35.93 -10.02 35.98
CA ASP A 11 35.94 -9.85 34.53
C ASP A 11 35.32 -8.50 34.13
N LEU A 12 34.21 -8.13 34.73
CA LEU A 12 33.57 -6.82 34.52
C LEU A 12 34.50 -5.66 34.93
N SER A 13 35.23 -5.80 36.02
CA SER A 13 36.23 -4.82 36.48
C SER A 13 37.39 -4.69 35.49
N ASN A 14 37.85 -5.80 34.90
CA ASN A 14 38.93 -5.81 33.93
C ASN A 14 38.50 -5.16 32.60
N ILE A 15 37.26 -5.42 32.14
CA ILE A 15 36.70 -4.76 30.93
C ILE A 15 36.66 -3.24 31.12
N ARG A 16 36.23 -2.77 32.32
CA ARG A 16 36.18 -1.32 32.64
C ARG A 16 37.56 -0.65 32.64
N LYS A 17 38.62 -1.39 32.89
CA LYS A 17 40.03 -0.87 32.91
C LYS A 17 40.64 -0.87 31.49
N SER A 18 40.08 -1.61 30.55
CA SER A 18 40.56 -1.68 29.18
C SER A 18 39.71 -0.77 28.28
N VAL A 19 40.30 0.28 27.73
CA VAL A 19 39.62 1.19 26.80
C VAL A 19 39.07 0.41 25.56
N ILE A 20 39.88 -0.51 25.03
CA ILE A 20 39.50 -1.34 23.88
C ILE A 20 38.33 -2.26 24.28
N GLY A 21 38.39 -2.92 25.44
CA GLY A 21 37.33 -3.78 25.95
C GLY A 21 36.01 -3.02 26.12
N LEU A 22 36.07 -1.77 26.58
CA LEU A 22 34.92 -0.92 26.76
C LEU A 22 34.28 -0.52 25.41
N ILE A 23 35.10 -0.17 24.40
CA ILE A 23 34.63 0.14 23.06
C ILE A 23 33.95 -1.08 22.42
N VAL A 24 34.52 -2.27 22.51
CA VAL A 24 33.96 -3.51 22.00
C VAL A 24 32.61 -3.83 22.68
N MET A 25 32.56 -3.71 24.04
CA MET A 25 31.34 -3.96 24.78
C MET A 25 30.21 -2.99 24.40
N VAL A 26 30.53 -1.70 24.29
CA VAL A 26 29.58 -0.68 23.85
C VAL A 26 29.08 -0.96 22.39
N GLY A 27 30.01 -1.31 21.50
CA GLY A 27 29.66 -1.67 20.12
C GLY A 27 28.73 -2.88 20.05
N LEU A 28 29.01 -3.92 20.85
CA LEU A 28 28.20 -5.14 20.93
C LEU A 28 26.75 -4.89 21.42
N VAL A 29 26.55 -3.84 22.19
CA VAL A 29 25.20 -3.44 22.67
C VAL A 29 24.54 -2.48 21.67
N ILE A 30 25.27 -1.45 21.22
CA ILE A 30 24.70 -0.39 20.40
C ILE A 30 24.32 -0.91 19.00
N VAL A 31 25.18 -1.71 18.36
CA VAL A 31 24.93 -2.16 16.97
C VAL A 31 23.64 -2.98 16.84
N PRO A 32 23.38 -4.00 17.66
CA PRO A 32 22.11 -4.73 17.60
C PRO A 32 20.90 -3.86 17.93
N VAL A 33 21.03 -2.93 18.89
CA VAL A 33 19.95 -2.02 19.28
C VAL A 33 19.60 -1.08 18.12
N LEU A 34 20.60 -0.49 17.46
CA LEU A 34 20.39 0.37 16.30
C LEU A 34 19.78 -0.41 15.14
N TYR A 35 20.28 -1.63 14.89
CA TYR A 35 19.73 -2.48 13.85
C TYR A 35 18.24 -2.80 14.10
N ALA A 36 17.91 -3.21 15.32
CA ALA A 36 16.51 -3.45 15.71
C ALA A 36 15.66 -2.18 15.59
N TRP A 37 16.18 -1.03 16.05
CA TRP A 37 15.50 0.26 15.98
C TRP A 37 15.18 0.66 14.54
N PHE A 38 16.18 0.59 13.62
CA PHE A 38 15.96 0.94 12.21
C PHE A 38 14.98 0.02 11.54
N ASN A 39 15.03 -1.29 11.83
CA ASN A 39 14.07 -2.24 11.28
C ASN A 39 12.64 -1.97 11.79
N ILE A 40 12.49 -1.74 13.10
CA ILE A 40 11.19 -1.42 13.69
C ILE A 40 10.68 -0.08 13.15
N ALA A 41 11.52 0.96 13.10
CA ALA A 41 11.12 2.27 12.60
C ALA A 41 10.72 2.23 11.14
N GLY A 42 11.43 1.45 10.30
CA GLY A 42 11.09 1.27 8.88
C GLY A 42 9.84 0.45 8.62
N SER A 43 9.47 -0.44 9.56
CA SER A 43 8.31 -1.34 9.42
C SER A 43 7.15 -0.96 10.34
N TRP A 44 7.24 0.16 11.07
CA TRP A 44 6.27 0.52 12.10
C TRP A 44 4.88 0.82 11.53
N ASP A 45 4.85 1.47 10.38
CA ASP A 45 3.63 1.77 9.68
C ASP A 45 3.81 1.61 8.17
N PRO A 46 3.75 0.37 7.65
CA PRO A 46 3.89 0.12 6.22
C PRO A 46 2.74 0.72 5.41
N TYR A 47 1.60 0.98 6.05
CA TYR A 47 0.43 1.57 5.39
C TYR A 47 0.44 3.10 5.42
N GLY A 48 1.12 3.74 6.35
CA GLY A 48 1.26 5.19 6.42
C GLY A 48 2.11 5.81 5.30
N ASN A 49 2.91 5.00 4.60
CA ASN A 49 3.76 5.42 3.49
C ASN A 49 3.20 5.10 2.11
N THR A 50 1.96 4.61 2.02
CA THR A 50 1.33 4.22 0.76
C THR A 50 0.84 5.42 -0.07
N GLY A 51 0.72 6.60 0.51
CA GLY A 51 0.28 7.83 -0.17
C GLY A 51 1.16 8.29 -1.34
N ASN A 52 2.35 7.70 -1.52
CA ASN A 52 3.22 7.95 -2.67
C ASN A 52 3.10 6.88 -3.77
N ILE A 53 2.29 5.84 -3.55
CA ILE A 53 2.06 4.79 -4.54
C ILE A 53 1.02 5.27 -5.53
N LYS A 54 1.45 5.54 -6.77
CA LYS A 54 0.58 5.99 -7.84
C LYS A 54 -0.26 4.85 -8.37
N VAL A 55 -1.58 5.01 -8.30
CA VAL A 55 -2.55 4.10 -8.88
C VAL A 55 -3.43 4.88 -9.84
N ALA A 56 -3.42 4.47 -11.11
CA ALA A 56 -4.27 5.08 -12.13
C ALA A 56 -5.73 4.65 -11.95
N VAL A 57 -6.66 5.56 -12.18
CA VAL A 57 -8.09 5.30 -12.18
C VAL A 57 -8.68 5.81 -13.47
N ALA A 58 -9.27 4.92 -14.26
CA ALA A 58 -10.01 5.26 -15.46
C ALA A 58 -11.50 4.95 -15.26
N ASN A 59 -12.35 5.93 -15.54
CA ASN A 59 -13.80 5.77 -15.47
C ASN A 59 -14.39 5.93 -16.87
N SER A 60 -14.80 4.81 -17.45
CA SER A 60 -15.49 4.76 -18.75
C SER A 60 -17.01 4.61 -18.60
N ASP A 61 -17.55 4.59 -17.36
CA ASP A 61 -18.96 4.35 -17.08
C ASP A 61 -19.87 5.43 -17.70
N GLU A 62 -20.75 5.03 -18.57
CA GLU A 62 -21.73 5.92 -19.19
C GLU A 62 -22.95 6.22 -18.30
N GLY A 63 -23.06 5.49 -17.18
CA GLY A 63 -24.21 5.58 -16.30
C GLY A 63 -25.43 4.83 -16.81
N TYR A 64 -26.49 4.89 -16.04
CA TYR A 64 -27.77 4.23 -16.35
C TYR A 64 -28.93 5.19 -16.24
N THR A 65 -29.88 5.09 -17.18
CA THR A 65 -31.15 5.80 -17.17
C THR A 65 -32.26 4.83 -17.52
N SER A 66 -33.39 4.85 -16.81
CA SER A 66 -34.56 4.05 -17.17
C SER A 66 -35.82 4.91 -17.28
N ASP A 67 -36.83 4.40 -17.95
CA ASP A 67 -38.13 5.06 -18.07
C ASP A 67 -38.84 5.23 -16.72
N LEU A 68 -38.53 4.34 -15.75
CA LEU A 68 -39.07 4.39 -14.39
C LEU A 68 -38.38 5.44 -13.51
N ILE A 69 -37.11 5.69 -13.79
CA ILE A 69 -36.28 6.65 -13.04
C ILE A 69 -35.59 7.54 -14.08
N PRO A 70 -36.18 8.67 -14.46
CA PRO A 70 -35.63 9.55 -15.51
C PRO A 70 -34.45 10.41 -14.99
N ILE A 71 -33.70 9.89 -14.06
CA ILE A 71 -32.46 10.49 -13.52
C ILE A 71 -31.31 9.59 -13.92
N LYS A 72 -30.28 10.17 -14.53
CA LYS A 72 -29.06 9.45 -14.86
C LYS A 72 -28.32 9.10 -13.58
N ILE A 73 -28.13 7.80 -13.33
CA ILE A 73 -27.36 7.28 -12.21
C ILE A 73 -25.99 6.86 -12.77
N ASN A 74 -24.91 7.43 -12.24
CA ASN A 74 -23.54 7.04 -12.61
C ASN A 74 -22.80 6.59 -11.34
N MET A 75 -22.66 5.28 -11.18
CA MET A 75 -22.01 4.69 -10.03
C MET A 75 -20.48 4.78 -10.15
N GLY A 76 -19.94 4.82 -11.38
CA GLY A 76 -18.53 5.05 -11.64
C GLY A 76 -18.08 6.43 -11.16
N ASP A 77 -18.90 7.47 -11.37
CA ASP A 77 -18.63 8.81 -10.83
C ASP A 77 -18.68 8.85 -9.31
N ASN A 78 -19.54 8.06 -8.68
CA ASN A 78 -19.57 7.93 -7.23
C ASN A 78 -18.29 7.27 -6.70
N VAL A 79 -17.82 6.20 -7.35
CA VAL A 79 -16.57 5.52 -7.00
C VAL A 79 -15.39 6.47 -7.16
N THR A 80 -15.27 7.15 -8.29
CA THR A 80 -14.16 8.09 -8.54
C THR A 80 -14.19 9.26 -7.56
N SER A 81 -15.36 9.75 -7.19
CA SER A 81 -15.51 10.80 -6.18
C SER A 81 -15.06 10.34 -4.80
N ALA A 82 -15.38 9.11 -4.41
CA ALA A 82 -14.92 8.52 -3.16
C ALA A 82 -13.39 8.32 -3.16
N LEU A 83 -12.80 7.89 -4.28
CA LEU A 83 -11.36 7.74 -4.42
C LEU A 83 -10.63 9.08 -4.36
N ARG A 84 -11.21 10.17 -4.94
CA ARG A 84 -10.65 11.52 -4.83
C ARG A 84 -10.59 12.06 -3.41
N ALA A 85 -11.48 11.58 -2.54
CA ALA A 85 -11.51 11.94 -1.13
C ALA A 85 -10.62 11.04 -0.25
N ASN A 86 -10.02 10.01 -0.83
CA ASN A 86 -9.17 9.04 -0.15
C ASN A 86 -7.69 9.37 -0.38
N ASP A 87 -6.93 9.52 0.70
CA ASP A 87 -5.50 9.88 0.70
C ASP A 87 -4.58 8.68 1.01
N ALA A 88 -5.12 7.47 1.06
CA ALA A 88 -4.34 6.26 1.34
C ALA A 88 -3.35 5.91 0.21
N LEU A 89 -3.66 6.32 -1.03
CA LEU A 89 -2.82 6.14 -2.22
C LEU A 89 -2.80 7.45 -3.04
N ASP A 90 -1.81 7.59 -3.93
CA ASP A 90 -1.78 8.67 -4.92
C ASP A 90 -2.64 8.28 -6.13
N TRP A 91 -3.94 8.62 -6.05
CA TRP A 91 -4.91 8.30 -7.09
C TRP A 91 -4.78 9.25 -8.27
N VAL A 92 -4.36 8.73 -9.41
CA VAL A 92 -4.19 9.50 -10.67
C VAL A 92 -5.33 9.18 -11.62
N PHE A 93 -6.16 10.18 -11.92
CA PHE A 93 -7.34 10.02 -12.78
C PHE A 93 -6.98 10.34 -14.22
N VAL A 94 -7.02 9.32 -15.08
CA VAL A 94 -6.65 9.35 -16.49
C VAL A 94 -7.66 8.57 -17.34
N ASP A 95 -7.53 8.62 -18.65
CA ASP A 95 -8.27 7.74 -19.54
C ASP A 95 -7.75 6.30 -19.48
N GLU A 96 -8.52 5.35 -20.01
CA GLU A 96 -8.21 3.92 -19.94
C GLU A 96 -6.90 3.57 -20.64
N ASP A 97 -6.66 4.14 -21.83
CA ASP A 97 -5.44 3.87 -22.60
C ASP A 97 -4.19 4.35 -21.84
N ALA A 98 -4.26 5.57 -21.27
CA ALA A 98 -3.17 6.12 -20.47
C ALA A 98 -2.96 5.33 -19.17
N ALA A 99 -4.02 4.85 -18.54
CA ALA A 99 -3.93 4.02 -17.35
C ALA A 99 -3.17 2.71 -17.64
N ILE A 100 -3.55 2.01 -18.70
CA ILE A 100 -2.94 0.74 -19.12
C ILE A 100 -1.48 0.94 -19.56
N GLU A 101 -1.20 1.98 -20.36
CA GLU A 101 0.16 2.28 -20.82
C GLU A 101 1.06 2.67 -19.65
N GLY A 102 0.56 3.47 -18.71
CA GLY A 102 1.30 3.87 -17.51
C GLY A 102 1.67 2.69 -16.60
N VAL A 103 0.80 1.69 -16.48
CA VAL A 103 1.14 0.43 -15.77
C VAL A 103 2.21 -0.36 -16.54
N LYS A 104 2.11 -0.47 -17.87
CA LYS A 104 3.11 -1.17 -18.68
C LYS A 104 4.48 -0.51 -18.63
N SER A 105 4.52 0.82 -18.66
CA SER A 105 5.76 1.60 -18.58
C SER A 105 6.36 1.64 -17.16
N GLY A 106 5.58 1.30 -16.13
CA GLY A 106 5.99 1.37 -14.73
C GLY A 106 5.81 2.76 -14.11
N GLU A 107 5.08 3.66 -14.76
CA GLU A 107 4.71 4.97 -14.22
C GLU A 107 3.70 4.83 -13.08
N TYR A 108 2.74 3.91 -13.24
CA TYR A 108 1.76 3.54 -12.22
C TYR A 108 2.04 2.14 -11.70
N TYR A 109 1.87 1.96 -10.40
CA TYR A 109 1.98 0.67 -9.74
C TYR A 109 0.87 -0.29 -10.19
N ALA A 110 -0.33 0.25 -10.31
CA ALA A 110 -1.53 -0.47 -10.76
C ALA A 110 -2.49 0.50 -11.45
N ALA A 111 -3.49 -0.04 -12.12
CA ALA A 111 -4.60 0.71 -12.64
C ALA A 111 -5.94 0.02 -12.34
N VAL A 112 -6.93 0.84 -12.03
CA VAL A 112 -8.32 0.45 -11.83
C VAL A 112 -9.13 1.05 -12.97
N VAL A 113 -9.79 0.20 -13.76
CA VAL A 113 -10.65 0.61 -14.86
C VAL A 113 -12.08 0.25 -14.55
N ILE A 114 -12.94 1.25 -14.55
CA ILE A 114 -14.39 1.10 -14.41
C ILE A 114 -14.98 1.03 -15.84
N PRO A 115 -15.54 -0.11 -16.26
CA PRO A 115 -16.00 -0.28 -17.62
C PRO A 115 -17.26 0.53 -17.94
N GLN A 116 -17.53 0.70 -19.23
CA GLN A 116 -18.61 1.52 -19.78
C GLN A 116 -20.00 1.15 -19.26
N GLU A 117 -20.24 -0.14 -19.07
CA GLU A 117 -21.54 -0.69 -18.67
C GLU A 117 -21.68 -0.87 -17.16
N PHE A 118 -20.74 -0.34 -16.35
CA PHE A 118 -20.68 -0.59 -14.91
C PHE A 118 -21.99 -0.26 -14.20
N SER A 119 -22.54 0.95 -14.40
CA SER A 119 -23.83 1.34 -13.81
C SER A 119 -25.00 0.53 -14.36
N ALA A 120 -24.99 0.24 -15.66
CA ALA A 120 -26.05 -0.52 -16.30
C ALA A 120 -26.13 -1.94 -15.75
N ASP A 121 -24.98 -2.61 -15.61
CA ASP A 121 -24.90 -3.96 -15.07
C ASP A 121 -25.30 -3.99 -13.57
N MET A 122 -24.89 -3.01 -12.77
CA MET A 122 -25.34 -2.90 -11.38
C MET A 122 -26.85 -2.80 -11.26
N MET A 123 -27.51 -2.09 -12.17
CA MET A 123 -28.95 -1.92 -12.15
C MET A 123 -29.73 -3.18 -12.56
N THR A 124 -29.06 -4.16 -13.15
CA THR A 124 -29.69 -5.46 -13.45
C THR A 124 -30.08 -6.27 -12.21
N LEU A 125 -29.58 -5.89 -11.02
CA LEU A 125 -30.02 -6.50 -9.75
C LEU A 125 -31.54 -6.44 -9.55
N PHE A 126 -32.21 -5.48 -10.18
CA PHE A 126 -33.66 -5.31 -10.13
C PHE A 126 -34.37 -5.92 -11.35
N SER A 127 -33.67 -6.63 -12.23
CA SER A 127 -34.19 -7.28 -13.42
C SER A 127 -34.30 -8.80 -13.26
N THR A 128 -34.92 -9.45 -14.25
CA THR A 128 -35.05 -10.92 -14.28
C THR A 128 -33.72 -11.63 -14.64
N GLU A 129 -32.81 -10.90 -15.29
CA GLU A 129 -31.47 -11.39 -15.64
C GLU A 129 -30.44 -10.50 -14.97
N VAL A 130 -29.72 -11.05 -14.00
CA VAL A 130 -28.70 -10.33 -13.25
C VAL A 130 -27.35 -10.49 -13.97
N LYS A 131 -26.75 -9.36 -14.33
CA LYS A 131 -25.36 -9.30 -14.78
C LYS A 131 -24.48 -8.84 -13.61
N HIS A 132 -23.27 -9.37 -13.54
CA HIS A 132 -22.30 -8.94 -12.54
C HIS A 132 -21.49 -7.77 -13.09
N SER A 133 -21.56 -6.66 -12.39
CA SER A 133 -20.69 -5.51 -12.64
C SER A 133 -19.28 -5.83 -12.15
N GLU A 134 -18.27 -5.59 -12.98
CA GLU A 134 -16.87 -5.88 -12.68
C GLU A 134 -16.03 -4.60 -12.76
N ILE A 135 -15.01 -4.51 -11.92
CA ILE A 135 -13.96 -3.50 -12.03
C ILE A 135 -12.70 -4.23 -12.49
N ILE A 136 -12.05 -3.71 -13.52
CA ILE A 136 -10.87 -4.33 -14.10
C ILE A 136 -9.64 -3.76 -13.39
N TYR A 137 -8.78 -4.67 -12.93
CA TYR A 137 -7.53 -4.31 -12.26
C TYR A 137 -6.33 -4.74 -13.11
N TYR A 138 -5.43 -3.81 -13.35
CA TYR A 138 -4.15 -4.05 -14.01
C TYR A 138 -3.01 -3.82 -13.05
N GLU A 139 -2.03 -4.73 -13.03
CA GLU A 139 -0.82 -4.59 -12.23
C GLU A 139 0.45 -4.89 -13.03
N ASN A 140 1.55 -4.28 -12.66
CA ASN A 140 2.85 -4.58 -13.24
C ASN A 140 3.59 -5.58 -12.35
N GLN A 141 3.50 -6.87 -12.65
CA GLN A 141 4.14 -7.95 -11.89
C GLN A 141 5.67 -7.85 -11.85
N LYS A 142 6.30 -7.13 -12.80
CA LYS A 142 7.76 -6.91 -12.79
C LYS A 142 8.18 -5.86 -11.76
N ALA A 143 7.30 -4.90 -11.45
CA ALA A 143 7.54 -3.88 -10.43
C ALA A 143 7.19 -4.39 -9.02
N ASN A 144 6.40 -5.45 -8.92
CA ASN A 144 5.95 -6.07 -7.67
C ASN A 144 6.91 -7.13 -7.11
N ALA A 145 8.17 -7.12 -7.52
CA ALA A 145 9.19 -8.03 -6.96
C ALA A 145 9.66 -7.52 -5.57
N ILE A 146 8.73 -7.42 -4.61
CA ILE A 146 9.01 -7.24 -3.18
C ILE A 146 8.44 -8.45 -2.45
#